data_c25847c701ce270060b107ac13c360b3
#
_entry.id   c25847c701ce270060b107ac13c360b3
#
_cell.length_a   1.000
_cell.length_b   1.000
_cell.length_c   1.000
_cell.angle_alpha   90.00
_cell.angle_beta   90.00
_cell.angle_gamma   90.00
#
_symmetry.space_group_name_H-M   'P 1'
#
loop_
_entity.id
_entity.type
_entity.pdbx_description
1 polymer ?
#
loop_
_entity_poly.entity_id
_entity_poly.type
_entity_poly.pdbx_seq_one_letter_code
_entity_poly.pdbx_strand_id
1 'polypeptide(L)'
;YRSYWIFFALDGTGIRVLEKEAWEMLPAAQEKAGHCRILELDGKTYYAEEFCYDGKVYLFGGGHLAQELVPVLHHLDFCCIVLDDREEYVDKALFPDAGQTMLVDFTKLDEILSIRKNDYLVIVTRGHRCDADAEAFALRTGASYIGVVGSRRKTKYVREKLEAQGFTGEQLDSVYAPVSYTHLRAHETELHL
;
A
#
# COMPACT_ATOMS: atom_id res chain seq x y z
N TYR A 1 -11.14 2.25 -10.62
CA TYR A 1 -10.65 3.51 -10.06
C TYR A 1 -10.01 4.27 -11.19
N ARG A 2 -10.45 5.53 -11.43
CA ARG A 2 -9.99 6.34 -12.53
C ARG A 2 -9.09 7.42 -11.97
N SER A 3 -7.91 7.61 -12.54
CA SER A 3 -7.09 8.79 -12.26
C SER A 3 -7.62 9.94 -13.08
N TYR A 4 -7.64 11.11 -12.50
CA TYR A 4 -8.10 12.34 -13.13
C TYR A 4 -7.00 13.39 -13.07
N TRP A 5 -6.95 14.24 -14.08
CA TRP A 5 -6.21 15.48 -14.02
C TRP A 5 -7.18 16.64 -13.79
N ILE A 6 -6.91 17.47 -12.79
CA ILE A 6 -7.68 18.66 -12.46
C ILE A 6 -6.85 19.86 -12.88
N PHE A 7 -7.47 20.74 -13.67
CA PHE A 7 -6.86 21.94 -14.23
C PHE A 7 -7.56 23.16 -13.63
N PHE A 8 -6.82 24.00 -12.95
CA PHE A 8 -7.28 25.27 -12.40
C PHE A 8 -6.78 26.38 -13.32
N ALA A 9 -7.69 27.08 -14.01
CA ALA A 9 -7.32 28.21 -14.84
C ALA A 9 -6.74 29.34 -13.98
N LEU A 10 -5.53 29.79 -14.28
CA LEU A 10 -4.87 30.84 -13.49
C LEU A 10 -5.52 32.22 -13.62
N ASP A 11 -6.34 32.43 -14.64
CA ASP A 11 -7.18 33.63 -14.81
C ASP A 11 -8.49 33.58 -14.01
N GLY A 12 -8.71 32.53 -13.22
CA GLY A 12 -9.90 32.34 -12.41
C GLY A 12 -11.15 31.94 -13.18
N THR A 13 -11.04 31.60 -14.48
CA THR A 13 -12.21 31.34 -15.34
C THR A 13 -12.82 29.96 -15.16
N GLY A 14 -12.25 29.10 -14.36
CA GLY A 14 -12.86 27.80 -14.03
C GLY A 14 -11.90 26.65 -13.79
N ILE A 15 -12.52 25.49 -13.59
CA ILE A 15 -11.83 24.20 -13.36
C ILE A 15 -12.23 23.26 -14.52
N ARG A 16 -11.25 22.50 -15.01
CA ARG A 16 -11.46 21.44 -15.99
C ARG A 16 -10.96 20.13 -15.42
N VAL A 17 -11.69 19.05 -15.65
CA VAL A 17 -11.31 17.69 -15.22
C VAL A 17 -11.21 16.81 -16.44
N LEU A 18 -10.10 16.10 -16.58
CA LEU A 18 -9.88 15.11 -17.63
C LEU A 18 -9.59 13.75 -17.00
N GLU A 19 -10.15 12.69 -17.56
CA GLU A 19 -9.72 11.33 -17.25
C GLU A 19 -8.28 11.13 -17.74
N LYS A 20 -7.53 10.25 -17.07
CA LYS A 20 -6.11 10.01 -17.37
C LYS A 20 -5.89 9.67 -18.85
N GLU A 21 -6.71 8.82 -19.41
CA GLU A 21 -6.62 8.39 -20.80
C GLU A 21 -6.81 9.59 -21.76
N ALA A 22 -7.73 10.50 -21.45
CA ALA A 22 -7.96 11.71 -22.24
C ALA A 22 -6.77 12.69 -22.09
N TRP A 23 -6.18 12.78 -20.92
CA TRP A 23 -4.99 13.59 -20.66
C TRP A 23 -3.77 13.05 -21.44
N GLU A 24 -3.51 11.73 -21.40
CA GLU A 24 -2.37 11.10 -22.07
C GLU A 24 -2.38 11.29 -23.60
N MET A 25 -3.54 11.59 -24.18
CA MET A 25 -3.67 11.91 -25.60
C MET A 25 -3.25 13.34 -25.97
N LEU A 26 -3.07 14.22 -25.00
CA LEU A 26 -2.69 15.61 -25.24
C LEU A 26 -1.17 15.74 -25.39
N PRO A 27 -0.69 16.62 -26.31
CA PRO A 27 0.74 16.89 -26.50
C PRO A 27 1.43 17.31 -25.18
N ALA A 28 0.73 18.09 -24.34
CA ALA A 28 1.23 18.53 -23.05
C ALA A 28 1.52 17.39 -22.06
N ALA A 29 0.91 16.22 -22.22
CA ALA A 29 1.15 15.05 -21.38
C ALA A 29 2.51 14.39 -21.63
N GLN A 30 3.12 14.61 -22.80
CA GLN A 30 4.38 13.96 -23.21
C GLN A 30 5.61 14.56 -22.52
N GLU A 31 5.50 15.73 -21.91
CA GLU A 31 6.56 16.31 -21.10
C GLU A 31 6.64 15.58 -19.76
N LYS A 32 7.81 15.02 -19.43
CA LYS A 32 8.05 14.41 -18.12
C LYS A 32 8.04 15.46 -17.03
N ALA A 33 6.90 15.62 -16.38
CA ALA A 33 6.75 16.48 -15.20
C ALA A 33 6.04 15.67 -14.10
N GLY A 34 6.27 16.03 -12.84
CA GLY A 34 5.66 15.35 -11.68
C GLY A 34 4.13 15.42 -11.65
N HIS A 35 3.55 15.04 -10.52
CA HIS A 35 2.09 14.97 -10.32
C HIS A 35 1.37 16.33 -10.37
N CYS A 36 2.10 17.45 -10.41
CA CYS A 36 1.54 18.79 -10.58
C CYS A 36 2.46 19.67 -11.45
N ARG A 37 1.87 20.60 -12.21
CA ARG A 37 2.61 21.52 -13.08
C ARG A 37 1.76 22.69 -13.58
N ILE A 38 2.42 23.74 -14.07
CA ILE A 38 1.80 24.82 -14.84
C ILE A 38 1.99 24.50 -16.32
N LEU A 39 0.94 24.62 -17.11
CA LEU A 39 0.97 24.36 -18.55
C LEU A 39 -0.02 25.25 -19.31
N GLU A 40 0.19 25.38 -20.62
CA GLU A 40 -0.76 26.01 -21.53
C GLU A 40 -1.60 24.96 -22.25
N LEU A 41 -2.92 25.16 -22.25
CA LEU A 41 -3.87 24.34 -22.97
C LEU A 41 -4.94 25.24 -23.59
N ASP A 42 -5.20 25.10 -24.90
CA ASP A 42 -6.17 25.87 -25.63
C ASP A 42 -5.99 27.41 -25.46
N GLY A 43 -4.73 27.90 -25.38
CA GLY A 43 -4.40 29.31 -25.22
C GLY A 43 -4.64 29.88 -23.83
N LYS A 44 -4.85 29.02 -22.82
CA LYS A 44 -4.97 29.40 -21.41
C LYS A 44 -3.92 28.71 -20.57
N THR A 45 -3.47 29.40 -19.52
CA THR A 45 -2.54 28.84 -18.54
C THR A 45 -3.30 28.21 -17.38
N TYR A 46 -2.93 26.98 -17.07
CA TYR A 46 -3.51 26.17 -15.98
C TYR A 46 -2.45 25.73 -14.99
N TYR A 47 -2.81 25.69 -13.70
CA TYR A 47 -2.20 24.78 -12.75
C TYR A 47 -2.93 23.45 -12.90
N ALA A 48 -2.19 22.39 -13.22
CA ALA A 48 -2.71 21.05 -13.40
C ALA A 48 -2.14 20.11 -12.36
N GLU A 49 -2.99 19.29 -11.77
CA GLU A 49 -2.64 18.32 -10.75
C GLU A 49 -3.26 16.96 -11.08
N GLU A 50 -2.43 15.91 -10.98
CA GLU A 50 -2.91 14.54 -11.11
C GLU A 50 -3.59 14.13 -9.80
N PHE A 51 -4.88 13.90 -9.85
CA PHE A 51 -5.64 13.30 -8.78
C PHE A 51 -5.65 11.80 -8.99
N CYS A 52 -4.70 11.13 -8.35
CA CYS A 52 -4.72 9.67 -8.25
C CYS A 52 -5.62 9.30 -7.09
N TYR A 53 -6.58 8.42 -7.33
CA TYR A 53 -7.17 7.70 -6.21
C TYR A 53 -6.06 6.87 -5.59
N ASP A 54 -5.72 7.14 -4.35
CA ASP A 54 -4.74 6.36 -3.60
C ASP A 54 -5.12 4.89 -3.67
N GLY A 55 -4.11 4.02 -3.83
CA GLY A 55 -4.32 2.60 -3.87
C GLY A 55 -4.93 2.10 -2.56
N LYS A 56 -5.49 0.91 -2.58
CA LYS A 56 -6.00 0.26 -1.38
C LYS A 56 -4.84 -0.25 -0.53
N VAL A 57 -5.03 -0.25 0.78
CA VAL A 57 -4.12 -0.91 1.72
C VAL A 57 -4.68 -2.30 2.05
N TYR A 58 -3.95 -3.33 1.64
CA TYR A 58 -4.27 -4.71 1.98
C TYR A 58 -3.46 -5.12 3.21
N LEU A 59 -4.16 -5.41 4.30
CA LEU A 59 -3.59 -5.85 5.57
C LEU A 59 -3.71 -7.38 5.68
N PHE A 60 -2.60 -8.07 5.53
CA PHE A 60 -2.53 -9.52 5.70
C PHE A 60 -2.31 -9.84 7.16
N GLY A 61 -3.37 -10.21 7.87
CA GLY A 61 -3.46 -10.47 9.29
C GLY A 61 -4.38 -9.48 10.01
N GLY A 62 -5.46 -10.00 10.65
CA GLY A 62 -6.45 -9.22 11.40
C GLY A 62 -6.17 -9.12 12.91
N GLY A 63 -4.91 -9.33 13.35
CA GLY A 63 -4.51 -9.24 14.76
C GLY A 63 -4.56 -7.81 15.32
N HIS A 64 -4.15 -7.66 16.59
CA HIS A 64 -4.19 -6.37 17.30
C HIS A 64 -3.51 -5.23 16.55
N LEU A 65 -2.38 -5.50 15.88
CA LEU A 65 -1.68 -4.46 15.11
C LEU A 65 -2.53 -3.94 13.94
N ALA A 66 -3.25 -4.82 13.25
CA ALA A 66 -4.16 -4.40 12.17
C ALA A 66 -5.34 -3.60 12.74
N GLN A 67 -5.88 -3.99 13.91
CA GLN A 67 -6.97 -3.29 14.59
C GLN A 67 -6.58 -1.85 14.96
N GLU A 68 -5.33 -1.62 15.37
CA GLU A 68 -4.83 -0.27 15.66
C GLU A 68 -4.46 0.51 14.39
N LEU A 69 -4.00 -0.18 13.34
CA LEU A 69 -3.54 0.47 12.12
C LEU A 69 -4.69 0.94 11.22
N VAL A 70 -5.78 0.17 11.15
CA VAL A 70 -6.95 0.50 10.29
C VAL A 70 -7.55 1.86 10.61
N PRO A 71 -7.82 2.24 11.87
CA PRO A 71 -8.32 3.58 12.19
C PRO A 71 -7.37 4.71 11.75
N VAL A 72 -6.06 4.51 11.91
CA VAL A 72 -5.05 5.49 11.50
C VAL A 72 -5.06 5.66 9.98
N LEU A 73 -5.09 4.56 9.23
CA LEU A 73 -5.15 4.60 7.77
C LEU A 73 -6.46 5.20 7.26
N HIS A 74 -7.58 4.88 7.92
CA HIS A 74 -8.89 5.48 7.61
C HIS A 74 -8.88 7.00 7.84
N HIS A 75 -8.25 7.47 8.93
CA HIS A 75 -8.08 8.90 9.19
C HIS A 75 -7.25 9.62 8.09
N LEU A 76 -6.40 8.88 7.40
CA LEU A 76 -5.60 9.36 6.26
C LEU A 76 -6.29 9.08 4.90
N ASP A 77 -7.60 8.80 4.90
CA ASP A 77 -8.42 8.50 3.73
C ASP A 77 -8.04 7.24 2.93
N PHE A 78 -7.23 6.34 3.51
CA PHE A 78 -6.95 5.06 2.86
C PHE A 78 -8.11 4.07 3.00
N CYS A 79 -8.45 3.40 1.90
CA CYS A 79 -9.38 2.27 1.90
C CYS A 79 -8.63 0.99 2.31
N CYS A 80 -8.91 0.48 3.50
CA CYS A 80 -8.29 -0.73 4.04
C CYS A 80 -9.09 -1.99 3.72
N ILE A 81 -8.40 -3.06 3.33
CA ILE A 81 -8.93 -4.41 3.17
C ILE A 81 -8.16 -5.32 4.11
N VAL A 82 -8.84 -5.91 5.09
CA VAL A 82 -8.22 -6.80 6.08
C VAL A 82 -8.46 -8.26 5.70
N LEU A 83 -7.40 -9.05 5.74
CA LEU A 83 -7.37 -10.45 5.32
C LEU A 83 -6.80 -11.31 6.45
N ASP A 84 -7.48 -12.36 6.86
CA ASP A 84 -6.95 -13.35 7.81
C ASP A 84 -7.47 -14.75 7.43
N ASP A 85 -6.78 -15.79 7.88
CA ASP A 85 -7.18 -17.19 7.68
C ASP A 85 -8.08 -17.71 8.81
N ARG A 86 -8.47 -16.85 9.72
CA ARG A 86 -9.34 -17.17 10.87
C ARG A 86 -10.55 -16.27 10.89
N GLU A 87 -11.72 -16.87 11.00
CA GLU A 87 -13.02 -16.17 10.94
C GLU A 87 -13.15 -15.10 12.02
N GLU A 88 -12.69 -15.38 13.24
CA GLU A 88 -12.76 -14.45 14.36
C GLU A 88 -11.90 -13.17 14.19
N TYR A 89 -10.94 -13.16 13.24
CA TYR A 89 -10.08 -12.01 12.95
C TYR A 89 -10.48 -11.21 11.71
N VAL A 90 -11.58 -11.59 11.08
CA VAL A 90 -12.18 -10.86 9.96
C VAL A 90 -13.60 -10.38 10.29
N ASP A 91 -13.99 -10.46 11.55
CA ASP A 91 -15.26 -9.91 12.02
C ASP A 91 -15.29 -8.39 11.76
N LYS A 92 -16.35 -7.93 11.09
CA LYS A 92 -16.55 -6.51 10.80
C LYS A 92 -16.63 -5.65 12.06
N ALA A 93 -17.03 -6.22 13.19
CA ALA A 93 -17.07 -5.53 14.48
C ALA A 93 -15.67 -5.14 14.99
N LEU A 94 -14.62 -5.89 14.62
CA LEU A 94 -13.23 -5.55 14.95
C LEU A 94 -12.66 -4.43 14.05
N PHE A 95 -13.26 -4.23 12.87
CA PHE A 95 -12.77 -3.31 11.85
C PHE A 95 -13.89 -2.42 11.31
N PRO A 96 -14.53 -1.57 12.14
CA PRO A 96 -15.62 -0.71 11.69
C PRO A 96 -15.19 0.23 10.55
N ASP A 97 -13.93 0.70 10.58
CA ASP A 97 -13.36 1.65 9.62
C ASP A 97 -12.73 0.99 8.38
N ALA A 98 -12.65 -0.34 8.33
CA ALA A 98 -12.17 -1.03 7.12
C ALA A 98 -13.22 -0.99 6.00
N GLY A 99 -12.77 -0.81 4.77
CA GLY A 99 -13.63 -0.92 3.59
C GLY A 99 -14.16 -2.33 3.41
N GLN A 100 -13.34 -3.35 3.73
CA GLN A 100 -13.70 -4.76 3.61
C GLN A 100 -12.87 -5.63 4.57
N THR A 101 -13.46 -6.72 5.05
CA THR A 101 -12.77 -7.82 5.72
C THR A 101 -13.00 -9.12 4.95
N MET A 102 -12.00 -9.99 4.84
CA MET A 102 -12.08 -11.21 4.04
C MET A 102 -11.40 -12.38 4.74
N LEU A 103 -12.12 -13.49 4.87
CA LEU A 103 -11.53 -14.77 5.24
C LEU A 103 -10.84 -15.36 4.00
N VAL A 104 -9.56 -15.68 4.11
CA VAL A 104 -8.74 -16.14 2.99
C VAL A 104 -7.87 -17.33 3.36
N ASP A 105 -7.52 -18.12 2.35
CA ASP A 105 -6.40 -19.05 2.42
C ASP A 105 -5.15 -18.36 1.83
N PHE A 106 -4.14 -18.12 2.64
CA PHE A 106 -2.90 -17.45 2.21
C PHE A 106 -2.15 -18.20 1.10
N THR A 107 -2.46 -19.50 0.90
CA THR A 107 -1.87 -20.28 -0.20
C THR A 107 -2.57 -20.07 -1.55
N LYS A 108 -3.73 -19.36 -1.57
CA LYS A 108 -4.58 -19.15 -2.75
C LYS A 108 -4.87 -17.69 -3.05
N LEU A 109 -4.03 -16.78 -2.60
CA LEU A 109 -4.23 -15.34 -2.77
C LEU A 109 -4.30 -14.92 -4.24
N ASP A 110 -3.52 -15.57 -5.10
CA ASP A 110 -3.52 -15.30 -6.55
C ASP A 110 -4.89 -15.57 -7.22
N GLU A 111 -5.72 -16.45 -6.64
CA GLU A 111 -7.06 -16.78 -7.15
C GLU A 111 -8.12 -15.75 -6.70
N ILE A 112 -7.87 -15.05 -5.60
CA ILE A 112 -8.87 -14.24 -4.90
C ILE A 112 -8.61 -12.73 -5.08
N LEU A 113 -7.34 -12.33 -5.13
CA LEU A 113 -6.95 -10.92 -5.12
C LEU A 113 -6.40 -10.46 -6.47
N SER A 114 -6.83 -9.28 -6.86
CA SER A 114 -6.24 -8.54 -7.99
C SER A 114 -5.62 -7.25 -7.45
N ILE A 115 -4.31 -7.26 -7.26
CA ILE A 115 -3.54 -6.14 -6.73
C ILE A 115 -3.10 -5.24 -7.89
N ARG A 116 -3.21 -3.94 -7.70
CA ARG A 116 -2.79 -2.92 -8.67
C ARG A 116 -1.44 -2.34 -8.30
N LYS A 117 -0.79 -1.69 -9.26
CA LYS A 117 0.53 -1.07 -9.07
C LYS A 117 0.56 0.03 -8.01
N ASN A 118 -0.56 0.69 -7.75
CA ASN A 118 -0.68 1.73 -6.73
C ASN A 118 -1.24 1.22 -5.38
N ASP A 119 -1.47 -0.08 -5.25
CA ASP A 119 -1.89 -0.67 -3.97
C ASP A 119 -0.70 -0.85 -3.02
N TYR A 120 -0.99 -0.92 -1.74
CA TYR A 120 -0.05 -1.07 -0.64
C TYR A 120 -0.35 -2.39 0.07
N LEU A 121 0.66 -3.20 0.29
CA LEU A 121 0.54 -4.50 0.96
C LEU A 121 1.28 -4.45 2.28
N VAL A 122 0.58 -4.75 3.38
CA VAL A 122 1.14 -4.74 4.74
C VAL A 122 0.93 -6.10 5.37
N ILE A 123 2.02 -6.80 5.66
CA ILE A 123 2.01 -8.17 6.18
C ILE A 123 2.28 -8.13 7.67
N VAL A 124 1.25 -8.47 8.45
CA VAL A 124 1.23 -8.47 9.91
C VAL A 124 0.66 -9.78 10.47
N THR A 125 0.84 -10.87 9.72
CA THR A 125 0.26 -12.17 10.09
C THR A 125 0.91 -12.75 11.34
N ARG A 126 0.22 -13.70 11.93
CA ARG A 126 0.75 -14.51 13.03
C ARG A 126 1.47 -15.75 12.49
N GLY A 127 2.80 -15.76 12.56
CA GLY A 127 3.58 -16.96 12.27
C GLY A 127 4.28 -16.96 10.91
N HIS A 128 5.35 -17.73 10.85
CA HIS A 128 6.30 -17.71 9.74
C HIS A 128 5.76 -18.27 8.42
N ARG A 129 4.75 -19.15 8.47
CA ARG A 129 4.20 -19.79 7.27
C ARG A 129 3.35 -18.83 6.48
N CYS A 130 2.35 -18.23 7.12
CA CYS A 130 1.44 -17.27 6.48
C CYS A 130 2.20 -16.04 5.95
N ASP A 131 3.24 -15.57 6.68
CA ASP A 131 4.07 -14.46 6.19
C ASP A 131 4.78 -14.83 4.89
N ALA A 132 5.38 -16.01 4.81
CA ALA A 132 6.10 -16.41 3.61
C ALA A 132 5.16 -16.55 2.39
N ASP A 133 3.96 -17.08 2.59
CA ASP A 133 2.98 -17.23 1.52
C ASP A 133 2.43 -15.85 1.08
N ALA A 134 2.13 -14.96 2.04
CA ALA A 134 1.69 -13.59 1.75
C ALA A 134 2.79 -12.76 1.09
N GLU A 135 4.05 -12.87 1.55
CA GLU A 135 5.19 -12.14 1.00
C GLU A 135 5.55 -12.65 -0.40
N ALA A 136 5.50 -13.97 -0.63
CA ALA A 136 5.67 -14.56 -1.96
C ALA A 136 4.59 -14.06 -2.94
N PHE A 137 3.35 -13.98 -2.51
CA PHE A 137 2.28 -13.37 -3.29
C PHE A 137 2.58 -11.91 -3.58
N ALA A 138 2.87 -11.11 -2.55
CA ALA A 138 3.11 -9.67 -2.68
C ALA A 138 4.23 -9.36 -3.69
N LEU A 139 5.34 -10.08 -3.64
CA LEU A 139 6.48 -9.92 -4.55
C LEU A 139 6.15 -10.18 -6.03
N ARG A 140 5.07 -10.93 -6.30
CA ARG A 140 4.61 -11.18 -7.68
C ARG A 140 3.68 -10.09 -8.21
N THR A 141 3.09 -9.27 -7.37
CA THR A 141 2.02 -8.33 -7.76
C THR A 141 2.52 -7.04 -8.41
N GLY A 142 3.73 -6.61 -8.10
CA GLY A 142 4.26 -5.30 -8.50
C GLY A 142 3.57 -4.12 -7.81
N ALA A 143 3.01 -4.33 -6.61
CA ALA A 143 2.46 -3.28 -5.75
C ALA A 143 3.48 -2.18 -5.45
N SER A 144 3.01 -0.94 -5.21
CA SER A 144 3.89 0.20 -4.95
C SER A 144 4.63 0.12 -3.62
N TYR A 145 4.09 -0.64 -2.67
CA TYR A 145 4.66 -0.81 -1.34
C TYR A 145 4.38 -2.21 -0.81
N ILE A 146 5.41 -2.84 -0.27
CA ILE A 146 5.30 -4.10 0.46
C ILE A 146 5.99 -3.90 1.80
N GLY A 147 5.23 -3.87 2.89
CA GLY A 147 5.72 -3.74 4.25
C GLY A 147 5.49 -5.00 5.06
N VAL A 148 6.47 -5.43 5.82
CA VAL A 148 6.40 -6.63 6.68
C VAL A 148 6.76 -6.25 8.10
N VAL A 149 5.92 -6.63 9.06
CA VAL A 149 6.22 -6.45 10.48
C VAL A 149 6.64 -7.79 11.08
N GLY A 150 7.87 -7.84 11.55
CA GLY A 150 8.42 -9.05 12.14
C GLY A 150 9.72 -8.84 12.91
N SER A 151 10.08 -9.81 13.73
CA SER A 151 11.40 -9.84 14.38
C SER A 151 12.51 -10.16 13.35
N ARG A 152 13.75 -9.77 13.64
CA ARG A 152 14.93 -10.12 12.81
C ARG A 152 14.98 -11.60 12.46
N ARG A 153 14.70 -12.46 13.44
CA ARG A 153 14.70 -13.91 13.24
C ARG A 153 13.62 -14.34 12.26
N LYS A 154 12.41 -13.76 12.37
CA LYS A 154 11.27 -14.07 11.50
C LYS A 154 11.57 -13.62 10.07
N THR A 155 11.99 -12.37 9.88
CA THR A 155 12.32 -11.80 8.56
C THR A 155 13.44 -12.60 7.87
N LYS A 156 14.50 -12.97 8.62
CA LYS A 156 15.58 -13.79 8.07
C LYS A 156 15.08 -15.17 7.60
N TYR A 157 14.28 -15.84 8.42
CA TYR A 157 13.71 -17.15 8.06
C TYR A 157 12.83 -17.08 6.80
N VAL A 158 11.95 -16.06 6.70
CA VAL A 158 11.09 -15.87 5.54
C VAL A 158 11.94 -15.60 4.30
N ARG A 159 12.94 -14.73 4.42
CA ARG A 159 13.87 -14.42 3.32
C ARG A 159 14.56 -15.67 2.79
N GLU A 160 15.15 -16.50 3.64
CA GLU A 160 15.80 -17.77 3.26
C GLU A 160 14.82 -18.71 2.53
N LYS A 161 13.56 -18.75 2.99
CA LYS A 161 12.51 -19.56 2.35
C LYS A 161 12.16 -19.04 0.97
N LEU A 162 12.07 -17.71 0.79
CA LEU A 162 11.74 -17.08 -0.49
C LEU A 162 12.91 -17.20 -1.49
N GLU A 163 14.15 -17.07 -1.03
CA GLU A 163 15.35 -17.35 -1.85
C GLU A 163 15.33 -18.79 -2.39
N ALA A 164 14.97 -19.76 -1.54
CA ALA A 164 14.83 -21.16 -1.97
C ALA A 164 13.66 -21.37 -2.98
N GLN A 165 12.68 -20.47 -3.02
CA GLN A 165 11.61 -20.47 -4.03
C GLN A 165 12.00 -19.75 -5.33
N GLY A 166 13.20 -19.16 -5.41
CA GLY A 166 13.74 -18.53 -6.60
C GLY A 166 13.53 -17.02 -6.69
N PHE A 167 13.09 -16.34 -5.63
CA PHE A 167 13.07 -14.89 -5.59
C PHE A 167 14.48 -14.32 -5.53
N THR A 168 14.72 -13.26 -6.31
CA THR A 168 16.04 -12.62 -6.38
C THR A 168 16.29 -11.72 -5.17
N GLY A 169 17.57 -11.46 -4.87
CA GLY A 169 17.95 -10.51 -3.81
C GLY A 169 17.33 -9.14 -4.01
N GLU A 170 17.29 -8.65 -5.25
CA GLU A 170 16.68 -7.35 -5.60
C GLU A 170 15.18 -7.30 -5.26
N GLN A 171 14.44 -8.35 -5.56
CA GLN A 171 13.03 -8.46 -5.19
C GLN A 171 12.85 -8.46 -3.67
N LEU A 172 13.67 -9.22 -2.95
CA LEU A 172 13.59 -9.30 -1.49
C LEU A 172 14.01 -8.00 -0.80
N ASP A 173 14.93 -7.25 -1.40
CA ASP A 173 15.38 -5.95 -0.90
C ASP A 173 14.35 -4.82 -1.14
N SER A 174 13.37 -5.04 -2.03
CA SER A 174 12.24 -4.12 -2.22
C SER A 174 11.20 -4.17 -1.10
N VAL A 175 11.26 -5.19 -0.23
CA VAL A 175 10.35 -5.34 0.91
C VAL A 175 10.82 -4.49 2.09
N TYR A 176 9.95 -3.62 2.57
CA TYR A 176 10.19 -2.81 3.77
C TYR A 176 9.95 -3.65 5.02
N ALA A 177 10.99 -4.19 5.60
CA ALA A 177 10.94 -4.96 6.84
C ALA A 177 11.73 -4.23 7.95
N PRO A 178 11.20 -3.14 8.53
CA PRO A 178 11.90 -2.41 9.57
C PRO A 178 12.10 -3.33 10.77
N VAL A 179 13.35 -3.50 11.18
CA VAL A 179 13.70 -4.25 12.38
C VAL A 179 13.42 -3.34 13.56
N SER A 180 12.19 -3.37 14.01
CA SER A 180 11.74 -2.52 15.09
C SER A 180 12.02 -3.12 16.47
N TYR A 181 11.97 -2.30 17.48
CA TYR A 181 11.97 -2.54 18.93
C TYR A 181 13.31 -2.53 19.66
N THR A 182 14.45 -2.86 19.08
CA THR A 182 15.70 -2.81 19.83
C THR A 182 16.29 -1.41 20.00
N HIS A 183 15.94 -0.46 19.15
CA HIS A 183 16.41 0.92 19.28
C HIS A 183 15.47 1.84 20.10
N LEU A 184 14.17 1.54 20.16
CA LEU A 184 13.24 2.35 20.95
C LEU A 184 13.27 2.02 22.46
N ARG A 185 13.67 0.79 22.84
CA ARG A 185 13.80 0.42 24.25
C ARG A 185 15.11 0.90 24.92
N ALA A 186 16.14 1.23 24.17
CA ALA A 186 17.39 1.73 24.73
C ALA A 186 17.25 3.09 25.39
N HIS A 187 16.26 3.89 24.99
CA HIS A 187 16.03 5.22 25.59
C HIS A 187 15.06 5.23 26.78
N GLU A 188 14.25 4.19 26.96
CA GLU A 188 13.32 4.14 28.10
C GLU A 188 13.92 3.60 29.41
N THR A 189 15.07 2.95 29.33
CA THR A 189 15.71 2.35 30.52
C THR A 189 16.70 3.26 31.26
N GLU A 190 17.00 4.43 30.73
CA GLU A 190 17.89 5.43 31.38
C GLU A 190 17.18 6.46 32.25
N LEU A 191 15.85 6.41 32.37
CA LEU A 191 15.06 7.37 33.16
C LEU A 191 14.62 6.84 34.55
N HIS A 192 15.16 5.74 35.03
CA HIS A 192 14.89 5.23 36.37
C HIS A 192 16.19 4.94 37.13
N LEU A 193 16.91 6.03 37.43
CA LEU A 193 17.85 6.11 38.57
C LEU A 193 17.71 7.47 39.24
#